data_5885d515b73f6a4e4c5f3a8f33520bfe
#
_entry.id   5885d515b73f6a4e4c5f3a8f33520bfe
#
_cell.length_a   1.000
_cell.length_b   1.000
_cell.length_c   1.000
_cell.angle_alpha   90.00
_cell.angle_beta   90.00
_cell.angle_gamma   90.00
#
_symmetry.space_group_name_H-M   'P 1'
#
loop_
_entity.id
_entity.type
_entity.pdbx_description
1 polymer ?
#
loop_
_entity_poly.entity_id
_entity_poly.type
_entity_poly.pdbx_seq_one_letter_code
_entity_poly.pdbx_strand_id
1 'polypeptide(L)'
;MKIQLEQIGKKFNADWIFRNVDFLFEEQSVSAILGRNGSGKSTLLQVVAGNLHPTHGKVSYTHEGQTVSGDAIFRHLTMVAPYLELIEDFTLKEMLEFHFSFKKYLPGHDLASVTSLLEFPAMKHKQIRQFSSGMKQRVKLVQAILADVPLLLLDEPTMNLDKSGIEWYLELLRKYTGDRTVIICSNLHQTESAFASKALEIEEYKK
;
A
#
# COMPACT_ATOMS: atom_id res chain seq x y z
N MET A 1 6.52 -6.75 10.14
CA MET A 1 5.24 -6.65 10.91
C MET A 1 4.35 -7.84 10.57
N LYS A 2 3.84 -8.54 11.58
CA LYS A 2 2.89 -9.65 11.44
C LYS A 2 1.46 -9.16 11.65
N ILE A 3 0.51 -9.60 10.80
CA ILE A 3 -0.89 -9.20 10.90
C ILE A 3 -1.76 -10.45 10.85
N GLN A 4 -2.53 -10.67 11.92
CA GLN A 4 -3.46 -11.80 12.02
C GLN A 4 -4.89 -11.30 11.84
N LEU A 5 -5.61 -11.90 10.90
CA LEU A 5 -7.05 -11.76 10.72
C LEU A 5 -7.74 -12.98 11.35
N GLU A 6 -8.69 -12.73 12.26
CA GLU A 6 -9.46 -13.76 12.94
C GLU A 6 -10.95 -13.52 12.69
N GLN A 7 -11.58 -14.38 11.91
CA GLN A 7 -13.01 -14.37 11.59
C GLN A 7 -13.50 -13.00 11.09
N ILE A 8 -12.67 -12.29 10.29
CA ILE A 8 -12.99 -10.94 9.82
C ILE A 8 -14.19 -10.96 8.90
N GLY A 9 -15.18 -10.16 9.23
CA GLY A 9 -16.33 -9.88 8.39
C GLY A 9 -16.57 -8.38 8.28
N LYS A 10 -16.98 -7.95 7.08
CA LYS A 10 -17.37 -6.56 6.82
C LYS A 10 -18.65 -6.50 6.02
N LYS A 11 -19.60 -5.70 6.53
CA LYS A 11 -20.82 -5.34 5.81
C LYS A 11 -21.00 -3.83 5.76
N PHE A 12 -21.69 -3.36 4.75
CA PHE A 12 -22.25 -2.02 4.67
C PHE A 12 -23.78 -2.14 4.60
N ASN A 13 -24.47 -1.46 5.50
CA ASN A 13 -25.92 -1.62 5.71
C ASN A 13 -26.28 -3.10 5.94
N ALA A 14 -27.05 -3.70 5.03
CA ALA A 14 -27.45 -5.12 5.06
C ALA A 14 -26.51 -6.04 4.27
N ASP A 15 -25.67 -5.48 3.39
CA ASP A 15 -24.90 -6.26 2.42
C ASP A 15 -23.50 -6.60 2.95
N TRP A 16 -23.22 -7.90 3.00
CA TRP A 16 -21.91 -8.39 3.32
C TRP A 16 -20.96 -8.28 2.13
N ILE A 17 -19.78 -7.72 2.40
CA ILE A 17 -18.70 -7.68 1.41
C ILE A 17 -17.92 -8.99 1.47
N PHE A 18 -17.58 -9.44 2.69
CA PHE A 18 -16.95 -10.73 2.98
C PHE A 18 -17.21 -11.13 4.43
N ARG A 19 -17.06 -12.43 4.73
CA ARG A 19 -17.27 -13.01 6.08
C ARG A 19 -16.20 -14.04 6.39
N ASN A 20 -15.90 -14.17 7.68
CA ASN A 20 -15.09 -15.24 8.24
C ASN A 20 -13.71 -15.36 7.58
N VAL A 21 -13.08 -14.22 7.29
CA VAL A 21 -11.71 -14.21 6.74
C VAL A 21 -10.73 -14.52 7.87
N ASP A 22 -10.07 -15.67 7.77
CA ASP A 22 -8.95 -16.06 8.60
C ASP A 22 -7.69 -16.07 7.74
N PHE A 23 -6.73 -15.20 8.06
CA PHE A 23 -5.50 -15.11 7.29
C PHE A 23 -4.35 -14.54 8.11
N LEU A 24 -3.15 -15.02 7.82
CA LEU A 24 -1.92 -14.54 8.43
C LEU A 24 -1.01 -13.93 7.37
N PHE A 25 -0.76 -12.62 7.50
CA PHE A 25 0.32 -11.93 6.80
C PHE A 25 1.57 -12.03 7.65
N GLU A 26 2.55 -12.78 7.16
CA GLU A 26 3.82 -13.00 7.87
C GLU A 26 4.72 -11.77 7.85
N GLU A 27 5.61 -11.67 8.81
CA GLU A 27 6.64 -10.63 8.82
C GLU A 27 7.58 -10.79 7.61
N GLN A 28 8.09 -9.65 7.10
CA GLN A 28 9.08 -9.63 6.03
C GLN A 28 8.71 -10.48 4.81
N SER A 29 7.42 -10.44 4.45
CA SER A 29 6.88 -11.21 3.35
C SER A 29 6.06 -10.33 2.41
N VAL A 30 5.93 -10.76 1.18
CA VAL A 30 5.00 -10.17 0.20
C VAL A 30 3.80 -11.09 0.10
N SER A 31 2.61 -10.55 0.34
CA SER A 31 1.34 -11.25 0.20
C SER A 31 0.43 -10.53 -0.79
N ALA A 32 -0.41 -11.28 -1.50
CA ALA A 32 -1.40 -10.73 -2.41
C ALA A 32 -2.82 -10.93 -1.88
N ILE A 33 -3.69 -9.94 -2.08
CA ILE A 33 -5.14 -10.07 -1.97
C ILE A 33 -5.71 -10.02 -3.39
N LEU A 34 -6.26 -11.14 -3.84
CA LEU A 34 -6.71 -11.34 -5.22
C LEU A 34 -8.22 -11.39 -5.31
N GLY A 35 -8.75 -11.04 -6.48
CA GLY A 35 -10.18 -11.08 -6.80
C GLY A 35 -10.57 -10.02 -7.83
N ARG A 36 -11.77 -10.12 -8.40
CA ARG A 36 -12.27 -9.20 -9.42
C ARG A 36 -12.50 -7.78 -8.86
N ASN A 37 -12.71 -6.81 -9.74
CA ASN A 37 -13.15 -5.47 -9.34
C ASN A 37 -14.48 -5.56 -8.57
N GLY A 38 -14.58 -4.81 -7.46
CA GLY A 38 -15.74 -4.89 -6.57
C GLY A 38 -15.82 -6.15 -5.70
N SER A 39 -14.75 -6.98 -5.65
CA SER A 39 -14.75 -8.18 -4.79
C SER A 39 -14.55 -7.89 -3.30
N GLY A 40 -14.09 -6.69 -2.93
CA GLY A 40 -13.84 -6.31 -1.55
C GLY A 40 -12.35 -6.21 -1.16
N LYS A 41 -11.41 -6.36 -2.12
CA LYS A 41 -9.96 -6.24 -1.87
C LYS A 41 -9.58 -4.95 -1.14
N SER A 42 -9.94 -3.81 -1.70
CA SER A 42 -9.68 -2.48 -1.11
C SER A 42 -10.34 -2.33 0.25
N THR A 43 -11.54 -2.91 0.43
CA THR A 43 -12.24 -2.91 1.73
C THR A 43 -11.45 -3.72 2.77
N LEU A 44 -10.95 -4.91 2.41
CA LEU A 44 -10.12 -5.70 3.31
C LEU A 44 -8.79 -5.00 3.62
N LEU A 45 -8.16 -4.39 2.60
CA LEU A 45 -6.93 -3.63 2.80
C LEU A 45 -7.13 -2.45 3.76
N GLN A 46 -8.27 -1.73 3.68
CA GLN A 46 -8.61 -0.68 4.63
C GLN A 46 -8.85 -1.21 6.05
N VAL A 47 -9.41 -2.42 6.20
CA VAL A 47 -9.52 -3.09 7.51
C VAL A 47 -8.14 -3.42 8.05
N VAL A 48 -7.24 -3.95 7.22
CA VAL A 48 -5.84 -4.22 7.59
C VAL A 48 -5.08 -2.94 7.95
N ALA A 49 -5.36 -1.84 7.27
CA ALA A 49 -4.77 -0.51 7.55
C ALA A 49 -5.29 0.12 8.86
N GLY A 50 -6.34 -0.43 9.47
CA GLY A 50 -7.00 0.18 10.62
C GLY A 50 -7.91 1.37 10.27
N ASN A 51 -8.04 1.71 8.97
CA ASN A 51 -8.90 2.81 8.51
C ASN A 51 -10.38 2.47 8.55
N LEU A 52 -10.70 1.18 8.57
CA LEU A 52 -12.05 0.67 8.55
C LEU A 52 -12.21 -0.44 9.60
N HIS A 53 -13.08 -0.23 10.58
CA HIS A 53 -13.37 -1.28 11.56
C HIS A 53 -14.09 -2.47 10.91
N PRO A 54 -13.69 -3.72 11.20
CA PRO A 54 -14.46 -4.89 10.82
C PRO A 54 -15.83 -4.86 11.50
N THR A 55 -16.84 -5.46 10.88
CA THR A 55 -18.16 -5.63 11.50
C THR A 55 -18.14 -6.80 12.49
N HIS A 56 -17.30 -7.80 12.21
CA HIS A 56 -17.08 -8.99 13.01
C HIS A 56 -15.62 -9.41 12.95
N GLY A 57 -15.14 -10.11 13.97
CA GLY A 57 -13.77 -10.59 14.06
C GLY A 57 -12.78 -9.56 14.60
N LYS A 58 -11.49 -9.91 14.57
CA LYS A 58 -10.42 -9.10 15.14
C LYS A 58 -9.19 -9.10 14.26
N VAL A 59 -8.59 -7.91 14.08
CA VAL A 59 -7.26 -7.74 13.49
C VAL A 59 -6.25 -7.55 14.61
N SER A 60 -5.18 -8.32 14.60
CA SER A 60 -4.09 -8.21 15.57
C SER A 60 -2.78 -7.91 14.84
N TYR A 61 -1.99 -6.99 15.40
CA TYR A 61 -0.72 -6.55 14.84
C TYR A 61 0.42 -6.83 15.80
N THR A 62 1.50 -7.38 15.29
CA THR A 62 2.73 -7.62 16.05
C THR A 62 3.93 -7.10 15.27
N HIS A 63 4.80 -6.36 15.92
CA HIS A 63 6.06 -5.85 15.35
C HIS A 63 7.18 -6.05 16.35
N GLU A 64 8.27 -6.71 15.94
CA GLU A 64 9.42 -7.02 16.80
C GLU A 64 9.00 -7.72 18.13
N GLY A 65 8.03 -8.64 18.02
CA GLY A 65 7.52 -9.38 19.17
C GLY A 65 6.55 -8.62 20.08
N GLN A 66 6.29 -7.34 19.80
CA GLN A 66 5.37 -6.51 20.59
C GLN A 66 4.03 -6.31 19.88
N THR A 67 2.95 -6.29 20.66
CA THR A 67 1.62 -5.98 20.12
C THR A 67 1.50 -4.49 19.82
N VAL A 68 1.05 -4.17 18.60
CA VAL A 68 0.74 -2.80 18.18
C VAL A 68 -0.76 -2.58 18.28
N SER A 69 -1.18 -1.49 18.93
CA SER A 69 -2.60 -1.10 18.98
C SER A 69 -3.12 -0.73 17.59
N GLY A 70 -4.38 -1.11 17.29
CA GLY A 70 -5.05 -0.71 16.07
C GLY A 70 -5.08 0.81 15.87
N ASP A 71 -5.23 1.59 16.94
CA ASP A 71 -5.21 3.06 16.90
C ASP A 71 -3.80 3.65 16.58
N ALA A 72 -2.75 2.85 16.75
CA ALA A 72 -1.38 3.28 16.49
C ALA A 72 -0.81 2.76 15.17
N ILE A 73 -1.53 1.86 14.48
CA ILE A 73 -1.03 1.19 13.27
C ILE A 73 -0.63 2.16 12.16
N PHE A 74 -1.31 3.30 12.06
CA PHE A 74 -1.00 4.34 11.07
C PHE A 74 0.45 4.83 11.13
N ARG A 75 1.13 4.72 12.28
CA ARG A 75 2.55 5.09 12.44
C ARG A 75 3.49 4.10 11.77
N HIS A 76 3.04 2.85 11.62
CA HIS A 76 3.82 1.70 11.17
C HIS A 76 3.55 1.32 9.71
N LEU A 77 2.73 2.06 9.00
CA LEU A 77 2.40 1.76 7.60
C LEU A 77 2.48 2.96 6.68
N THR A 78 2.64 2.65 5.40
CA THR A 78 2.26 3.54 4.28
C THR A 78 1.33 2.80 3.34
N MET A 79 0.51 3.57 2.61
CA MET A 79 -0.49 3.02 1.72
C MET A 79 -0.55 3.80 0.40
N VAL A 80 -0.64 3.07 -0.70
CA VAL A 80 -1.02 3.60 -2.01
C VAL A 80 -2.37 3.01 -2.38
N ALA A 81 -3.30 3.86 -2.81
CA ALA A 81 -4.60 3.42 -3.29
C ALA A 81 -5.14 4.40 -4.35
N PRO A 82 -6.04 3.95 -5.24
CA PRO A 82 -6.61 4.80 -6.27
C PRO A 82 -7.35 6.03 -5.71
N TYR A 83 -8.04 5.87 -4.58
CA TYR A 83 -8.82 6.91 -3.92
C TYR A 83 -7.99 7.86 -3.03
N LEU A 84 -6.69 7.60 -2.82
CA LEU A 84 -5.79 8.51 -2.13
C LEU A 84 -5.19 9.48 -3.12
N GLU A 85 -5.46 10.77 -2.96
CA GLU A 85 -4.98 11.80 -3.87
C GLU A 85 -3.81 12.58 -3.27
N LEU A 86 -2.97 13.12 -4.16
CA LEU A 86 -1.92 14.07 -3.79
C LEU A 86 -2.51 15.47 -3.67
N ILE A 87 -1.89 16.32 -2.86
CA ILE A 87 -2.28 17.75 -2.75
C ILE A 87 -1.87 18.45 -4.04
N GLU A 88 -2.85 18.77 -4.89
CA GLU A 88 -2.61 19.24 -6.25
C GLU A 88 -1.94 20.62 -6.33
N ASP A 89 -2.13 21.47 -5.33
CA ASP A 89 -1.54 22.81 -5.27
C ASP A 89 -0.08 22.81 -4.80
N PHE A 90 0.40 21.71 -4.23
CA PHE A 90 1.80 21.57 -3.84
C PHE A 90 2.68 21.33 -5.09
N THR A 91 3.90 21.86 -5.05
CA THR A 91 4.96 21.43 -5.95
C THR A 91 5.38 20.01 -5.56
N LEU A 92 6.07 19.32 -6.48
CA LEU A 92 6.65 17.99 -6.16
C LEU A 92 7.53 18.04 -4.93
N LYS A 93 8.36 19.08 -4.81
CA LYS A 93 9.22 19.26 -3.63
C LYS A 93 8.40 19.38 -2.35
N GLU A 94 7.43 20.26 -2.31
CA GLU A 94 6.56 20.47 -1.14
C GLU A 94 5.79 19.20 -0.79
N MET A 95 5.29 18.47 -1.80
CA MET A 95 4.57 17.21 -1.58
C MET A 95 5.46 16.14 -0.91
N LEU A 96 6.71 15.99 -1.36
CA LEU A 96 7.67 15.07 -0.75
C LEU A 96 8.08 15.53 0.65
N GLU A 97 8.43 16.80 0.85
CA GLU A 97 8.77 17.36 2.16
C GLU A 97 7.61 17.21 3.15
N PHE A 98 6.39 17.46 2.72
CA PHE A 98 5.19 17.27 3.55
C PHE A 98 5.01 15.80 3.97
N HIS A 99 5.08 14.86 3.04
CA HIS A 99 4.96 13.43 3.34
C HIS A 99 6.04 12.97 4.34
N PHE A 100 7.29 13.32 4.09
CA PHE A 100 8.42 12.92 4.91
C PHE A 100 8.59 13.74 6.19
N SER A 101 7.74 14.74 6.44
CA SER A 101 7.61 15.34 7.77
C SER A 101 6.89 14.44 8.77
N PHE A 102 6.05 13.50 8.28
CA PHE A 102 5.33 12.50 9.10
C PHE A 102 5.99 11.13 9.09
N LYS A 103 6.76 10.82 8.05
CA LYS A 103 7.44 9.54 7.86
C LYS A 103 8.92 9.77 7.64
N LYS A 104 9.77 8.94 8.23
CA LYS A 104 11.20 9.01 7.94
C LYS A 104 11.50 8.46 6.55
N TYR A 105 12.56 8.94 5.93
CA TYR A 105 13.11 8.29 4.74
C TYR A 105 13.72 6.94 5.11
N LEU A 106 13.67 5.97 4.20
CA LEU A 106 14.50 4.77 4.32
C LEU A 106 15.97 5.17 4.54
N PRO A 107 16.74 4.41 5.35
CA PRO A 107 18.15 4.67 5.58
C PRO A 107 18.93 4.87 4.28
N GLY A 108 19.76 5.91 4.24
CA GLY A 108 20.54 6.27 3.06
C GLY A 108 19.80 7.08 1.99
N HIS A 109 18.55 7.46 2.26
CA HIS A 109 17.75 8.29 1.36
C HIS A 109 17.44 9.67 1.96
N ASP A 110 17.24 10.64 1.07
CA ASP A 110 16.87 12.02 1.34
C ASP A 110 15.97 12.55 0.21
N LEU A 111 15.57 13.80 0.31
CA LEU A 111 14.73 14.45 -0.71
C LEU A 111 15.35 14.41 -2.12
N ALA A 112 16.67 14.54 -2.22
CA ALA A 112 17.36 14.59 -3.51
C ALA A 112 17.35 13.21 -4.17
N SER A 113 17.72 12.16 -3.43
CA SER A 113 17.71 10.78 -3.90
C SER A 113 16.30 10.30 -4.27
N VAL A 114 15.29 10.61 -3.45
CA VAL A 114 13.89 10.26 -3.70
C VAL A 114 13.37 10.99 -4.95
N THR A 115 13.69 12.27 -5.13
CA THR A 115 13.31 13.02 -6.34
C THR A 115 13.97 12.42 -7.59
N SER A 116 15.23 11.98 -7.49
CA SER A 116 15.96 11.37 -8.60
C SER A 116 15.32 10.05 -9.08
N LEU A 117 14.77 9.25 -8.16
CA LEU A 117 14.09 7.99 -8.49
C LEU A 117 12.83 8.18 -9.34
N LEU A 118 12.23 9.36 -9.34
CA LEU A 118 11.03 9.65 -10.13
C LEU A 118 11.31 9.82 -11.63
N GLU A 119 12.60 9.98 -12.04
CA GLU A 119 13.04 10.14 -13.43
C GLU A 119 12.51 11.40 -14.15
N PHE A 120 11.94 12.36 -13.42
CA PHE A 120 11.52 13.68 -13.95
C PHE A 120 12.00 14.86 -13.10
N PRO A 121 13.33 15.03 -12.92
CA PRO A 121 13.90 16.01 -12.00
C PRO A 121 13.54 17.47 -12.37
N ALA A 122 13.30 17.76 -13.66
CA ALA A 122 12.87 19.07 -14.13
C ALA A 122 11.49 19.48 -13.56
N MET A 123 10.70 18.53 -13.04
CA MET A 123 9.36 18.78 -12.48
C MET A 123 9.38 19.13 -11.00
N LYS A 124 10.55 19.17 -10.35
CA LYS A 124 10.68 19.39 -8.89
C LYS A 124 9.90 20.60 -8.36
N HIS A 125 9.86 21.69 -9.13
CA HIS A 125 9.18 22.95 -8.79
C HIS A 125 7.83 23.13 -9.50
N LYS A 126 7.33 22.10 -10.20
CA LYS A 126 6.02 22.11 -10.83
C LYS A 126 4.96 21.61 -9.87
N GLN A 127 3.78 22.21 -9.94
CA GLN A 127 2.65 21.78 -9.12
C GLN A 127 2.11 20.41 -9.57
N ILE A 128 1.67 19.62 -8.61
CA ILE A 128 1.14 18.25 -8.83
C ILE A 128 -0.05 18.23 -9.80
N ARG A 129 -0.87 19.29 -9.85
CA ARG A 129 -1.98 19.41 -10.82
C ARG A 129 -1.51 19.41 -12.28
N GLN A 130 -0.24 19.73 -12.55
CA GLN A 130 0.36 19.71 -13.89
C GLN A 130 0.90 18.33 -14.29
N PHE A 131 0.82 17.34 -13.39
CA PHE A 131 1.35 16.00 -13.63
C PHE A 131 0.30 15.14 -14.33
N SER A 132 0.77 14.27 -15.24
CA SER A 132 -0.07 13.20 -15.77
C SER A 132 -0.49 12.23 -14.66
N SER A 133 -1.53 11.42 -14.92
CA SER A 133 -1.96 10.37 -13.98
C SER A 133 -0.84 9.39 -13.65
N GLY A 134 -0.02 9.00 -14.63
CA GLY A 134 1.14 8.14 -14.42
C GLY A 134 2.23 8.80 -13.57
N MET A 135 2.51 10.10 -13.76
CA MET A 135 3.44 10.83 -12.90
C MET A 135 2.93 10.93 -11.47
N LYS A 136 1.64 11.22 -11.27
CA LYS A 136 1.02 11.23 -9.93
C LYS A 136 1.14 9.86 -9.27
N GLN A 137 0.91 8.79 -10.03
CA GLN A 137 1.05 7.43 -9.51
C GLN A 137 2.50 7.11 -9.10
N ARG A 138 3.49 7.49 -9.91
CA ARG A 138 4.91 7.36 -9.54
C ARG A 138 5.24 8.11 -8.25
N VAL A 139 4.73 9.32 -8.05
CA VAL A 139 4.92 10.08 -6.79
C VAL A 139 4.35 9.33 -5.59
N LYS A 140 3.09 8.82 -5.67
CA LYS A 140 2.47 8.03 -4.60
C LYS A 140 3.32 6.79 -4.26
N LEU A 141 3.79 6.06 -5.27
CA LEU A 141 4.60 4.85 -5.09
C LEU A 141 5.94 5.16 -4.42
N VAL A 142 6.65 6.19 -4.88
CA VAL A 142 7.93 6.57 -4.29
C VAL A 142 7.77 7.02 -2.83
N GLN A 143 6.76 7.83 -2.52
CA GLN A 143 6.46 8.23 -1.14
C GLN A 143 6.23 7.03 -0.22
N ALA A 144 5.46 6.05 -0.68
CA ALA A 144 5.13 4.87 0.12
C ALA A 144 6.32 3.91 0.25
N ILE A 145 7.01 3.63 -0.86
CA ILE A 145 8.11 2.66 -0.89
C ILE A 145 9.35 3.19 -0.15
N LEU A 146 9.64 4.47 -0.25
CA LEU A 146 10.82 5.09 0.38
C LEU A 146 10.57 5.61 1.82
N ALA A 147 9.40 5.37 2.38
CA ALA A 147 9.14 5.62 3.79
C ALA A 147 9.65 4.47 4.66
N ASP A 148 10.34 4.80 5.75
CA ASP A 148 10.86 3.85 6.74
C ASP A 148 9.73 3.38 7.67
N VAL A 149 8.99 2.38 7.21
CA VAL A 149 7.90 1.74 7.95
C VAL A 149 7.88 0.22 7.72
N PRO A 150 7.48 -0.59 8.69
CA PRO A 150 7.49 -2.05 8.58
C PRO A 150 6.36 -2.63 7.71
N LEU A 151 5.33 -1.84 7.35
CA LEU A 151 4.18 -2.31 6.56
C LEU A 151 3.93 -1.39 5.36
N LEU A 152 3.89 -2.00 4.17
CA LEU A 152 3.56 -1.34 2.92
C LEU A 152 2.28 -1.95 2.34
N LEU A 153 1.27 -1.13 2.12
CA LEU A 153 -0.02 -1.51 1.56
C LEU A 153 -0.18 -0.90 0.16
N LEU A 154 -0.42 -1.72 -0.84
CA LEU A 154 -0.50 -1.31 -2.23
C LEU A 154 -1.82 -1.79 -2.84
N ASP A 155 -2.73 -0.86 -3.11
CA ASP A 155 -4.00 -1.13 -3.78
C ASP A 155 -3.90 -0.71 -5.24
N GLU A 156 -3.94 -1.67 -6.16
CA GLU A 156 -3.79 -1.49 -7.60
C GLU A 156 -2.59 -0.59 -7.98
N PRO A 157 -1.37 -0.90 -7.51
CA PRO A 157 -0.21 -0.01 -7.63
C PRO A 157 0.19 0.32 -9.06
N THR A 158 -0.10 -0.56 -10.04
CA THR A 158 0.22 -0.36 -11.45
C THR A 158 -0.81 0.46 -12.22
N MET A 159 -1.91 0.86 -11.57
CA MET A 159 -2.93 1.69 -12.19
C MET A 159 -2.31 2.99 -12.77
N ASN A 160 -2.70 3.35 -13.99
CA ASN A 160 -2.19 4.50 -14.74
C ASN A 160 -0.70 4.45 -15.13
N LEU A 161 0.02 3.37 -14.90
CA LEU A 161 1.37 3.18 -15.39
C LEU A 161 1.36 2.53 -16.77
N ASP A 162 2.23 3.01 -17.63
CA ASP A 162 2.57 2.35 -18.87
C ASP A 162 3.55 1.18 -18.62
N LYS A 163 3.92 0.44 -19.64
CA LYS A 163 4.82 -0.72 -19.51
C LYS A 163 6.14 -0.34 -18.82
N SER A 164 6.74 0.77 -19.20
CA SER A 164 8.00 1.24 -18.60
C SER A 164 7.82 1.64 -17.14
N GLY A 165 6.68 2.25 -16.81
CA GLY A 165 6.31 2.59 -15.43
C GLY A 165 6.09 1.37 -14.54
N ILE A 166 5.52 0.28 -15.11
CA ILE A 166 5.38 -1.00 -14.40
C ILE A 166 6.76 -1.62 -14.13
N GLU A 167 7.65 -1.66 -15.12
CA GLU A 167 9.01 -2.17 -14.97
C GLU A 167 9.77 -1.38 -13.88
N TRP A 168 9.71 -0.06 -13.93
CA TRP A 168 10.27 0.84 -12.91
C TRP A 168 9.72 0.55 -11.50
N TYR A 169 8.40 0.39 -11.35
CA TYR A 169 7.77 0.04 -10.08
C TYR A 169 8.27 -1.29 -9.53
N LEU A 170 8.37 -2.32 -10.37
CA LEU A 170 8.84 -3.63 -9.97
C LEU A 170 10.31 -3.62 -9.52
N GLU A 171 11.15 -2.80 -10.16
CA GLU A 171 12.54 -2.59 -9.73
C GLU A 171 12.61 -1.92 -8.34
N LEU A 172 11.81 -0.87 -8.11
CA LEU A 172 11.72 -0.23 -6.79
C LEU A 172 11.26 -1.23 -5.72
N LEU A 173 10.23 -2.02 -6.02
CA LEU A 173 9.71 -3.00 -5.09
C LEU A 173 10.78 -4.03 -4.70
N ARG A 174 11.50 -4.59 -5.69
CA ARG A 174 12.59 -5.54 -5.44
C ARG A 174 13.70 -4.94 -4.57
N LYS A 175 14.06 -3.68 -4.84
CA LYS A 175 15.21 -3.02 -4.21
C LYS A 175 14.94 -2.58 -2.77
N TYR A 176 13.71 -2.17 -2.46
CA TYR A 176 13.43 -1.42 -1.24
C TYR A 176 12.42 -2.09 -0.29
N THR A 177 11.98 -3.33 -0.55
CA THR A 177 10.96 -3.95 0.30
C THR A 177 11.38 -5.23 1.02
N GLY A 178 12.65 -5.67 0.88
CA GLY A 178 13.13 -6.97 1.37
C GLY A 178 12.89 -7.25 2.86
N ASP A 179 12.99 -6.24 3.72
CA ASP A 179 12.84 -6.38 5.17
C ASP A 179 11.46 -5.93 5.69
N ARG A 180 10.50 -5.74 4.80
CA ARG A 180 9.17 -5.24 5.13
C ARG A 180 8.07 -6.25 4.82
N THR A 181 6.96 -6.12 5.51
CA THR A 181 5.72 -6.80 5.13
C THR A 181 5.02 -5.95 4.06
N VAL A 182 4.74 -6.56 2.93
CA VAL A 182 4.07 -5.92 1.79
C VAL A 182 2.77 -6.65 1.49
N ILE A 183 1.67 -5.92 1.38
CA ILE A 183 0.38 -6.47 0.97
C ILE A 183 -0.07 -5.74 -0.30
N ILE A 184 -0.28 -6.50 -1.37
CA ILE A 184 -0.65 -5.99 -2.68
C ILE A 184 -2.07 -6.46 -3.01
N CYS A 185 -2.98 -5.54 -3.27
CA CYS A 185 -4.26 -5.84 -3.88
C CYS A 185 -4.14 -5.68 -5.39
N SER A 186 -4.46 -6.74 -6.13
CA SER A 186 -4.41 -6.72 -7.58
C SER A 186 -5.53 -7.56 -8.19
N ASN A 187 -6.01 -7.13 -9.35
CA ASN A 187 -6.85 -7.92 -10.24
C ASN A 187 -6.04 -8.60 -11.37
N LEU A 188 -4.75 -8.28 -11.50
CA LEU A 188 -3.83 -8.84 -12.49
C LEU A 188 -3.02 -9.99 -11.87
N HIS A 189 -3.51 -11.22 -12.07
CA HIS A 189 -2.95 -12.44 -11.50
C HIS A 189 -1.45 -12.70 -11.81
N GLN A 190 -0.84 -12.06 -12.79
CA GLN A 190 0.47 -12.49 -13.30
C GLN A 190 1.66 -11.60 -12.97
N THR A 191 1.51 -10.29 -12.89
CA THR A 191 2.68 -9.40 -12.78
C THR A 191 3.00 -9.02 -11.34
N GLU A 192 2.00 -8.76 -10.52
CA GLU A 192 2.16 -8.32 -9.12
C GLU A 192 2.17 -9.49 -8.14
N SER A 193 1.41 -10.55 -8.43
CA SER A 193 1.41 -11.78 -7.62
C SER A 193 2.70 -12.62 -7.76
N ALA A 194 3.49 -12.38 -8.80
CA ALA A 194 4.78 -13.07 -8.98
C ALA A 194 5.78 -12.82 -7.83
N PHE A 195 5.59 -11.76 -7.05
CA PHE A 195 6.39 -11.45 -5.86
C PHE A 195 5.77 -11.99 -4.57
N ALA A 196 4.49 -12.37 -4.61
CA ALA A 196 3.78 -12.80 -3.42
C ALA A 196 4.16 -14.25 -3.07
N SER A 197 4.62 -14.47 -1.84
CA SER A 197 4.84 -15.79 -1.28
C SER A 197 3.54 -16.48 -0.87
N LYS A 198 2.47 -15.70 -0.67
CA LYS A 198 1.15 -16.17 -0.22
C LYS A 198 0.05 -15.28 -0.81
N ALA A 199 -1.08 -15.87 -1.16
CA ALA A 199 -2.22 -15.15 -1.67
C ALA A 199 -3.51 -15.46 -0.90
N LEU A 200 -4.38 -14.46 -0.77
CA LEU A 200 -5.73 -14.57 -0.24
C LEU A 200 -6.72 -14.27 -1.38
N GLU A 201 -7.54 -15.23 -1.73
CA GLU A 201 -8.63 -15.07 -2.70
C GLU A 201 -9.87 -14.56 -1.99
N ILE A 202 -10.16 -13.25 -2.08
CA ILE A 202 -11.25 -12.63 -1.32
C ILE A 202 -12.64 -13.15 -1.75
N GLU A 203 -12.78 -13.66 -2.96
CA GLU A 203 -14.04 -14.18 -3.48
C GLU A 203 -14.53 -15.44 -2.73
N GLU A 204 -13.63 -16.22 -2.13
CA GLU A 204 -13.96 -17.39 -1.32
C GLU A 204 -14.75 -17.02 -0.05
N TYR A 205 -14.68 -15.77 0.38
CA TYR A 205 -15.28 -15.24 1.61
C TYR A 205 -16.56 -14.41 1.38
N LYS A 206 -17.12 -14.44 0.16
CA LYS A 206 -18.34 -13.67 -0.20
C LYS A 206 -19.67 -14.33 0.17
N LYS A 207 -19.68 -15.51 0.76
CA LYS A 207 -20.92 -16.26 1.08
C LYS A 207 -21.56 -15.83 2.37
#